data_07ee535db0b7112d7727433c7a3456af
#
_entry.id   07ee535db0b7112d7727433c7a3456af
#
_cell.length_a   1.000
_cell.length_b   1.000
_cell.length_c   1.000
_cell.angle_alpha   90.00
_cell.angle_beta   90.00
_cell.angle_gamma   90.00
#
_symmetry.space_group_name_H-M   'P 1'
#
loop_
_entity.id
_entity.type
_entity.pdbx_description
1 polymer ?
#
loop_
_entity_poly.entity_id
_entity_poly.type
_entity_poly.pdbx_seq_one_letter_code
_entity_poly.pdbx_strand_id
1 'polypeptide(L)' 'MDQLENAARKGLRVALSRRGTEYIVVALRVTSVGRHEVLMARLPMTGEELTFHLDDIESFQVIE' A
#
# COMPACT_ATOMS: atom_id res chain seq x y z
N MET A 1 -6.38 13.02 -3.51
CA MET A 1 -6.25 13.08 -2.94
C MET A 1 -5.85 12.23 -2.28
N ASP A 2 -5.13 11.59 -2.54
CA ASP A 2 -4.92 10.58 -1.85
C ASP A 2 -3.59 10.49 -1.27
N GLN A 3 -3.49 10.23 0.06
CA GLN A 3 -2.24 10.04 0.75
C GLN A 3 -1.52 8.83 0.21
N LEU A 4 -2.25 7.78 -0.15
CA LEU A 4 -1.62 6.58 -0.69
C LEU A 4 -0.99 6.83 -2.04
N GLU A 5 -1.66 7.57 -2.91
CA GLU A 5 -1.06 7.89 -4.20
C GLU A 5 0.18 8.74 -4.03
N ASN A 6 0.12 9.68 -3.11
CA ASN A 6 1.25 10.55 -2.86
C ASN A 6 2.42 9.75 -2.29
N ALA A 7 2.14 8.84 -1.35
CA ALA A 7 3.17 7.99 -0.78
C ALA A 7 3.79 7.11 -1.85
N ALA A 8 2.97 6.58 -2.75
CA ALA A 8 3.47 5.72 -3.81
C ALA A 8 4.36 6.49 -4.77
N ARG A 9 3.95 7.73 -5.10
CA ARG A 9 4.74 8.53 -6.01
C ARG A 9 6.11 8.83 -5.44
N LYS A 10 6.19 9.00 -4.11
CA LYS A 10 7.45 9.33 -3.45
C LYS A 10 8.19 8.12 -2.92
N GLY A 11 7.63 6.92 -3.03
CA GLY A 11 8.27 5.71 -2.53
C GLY A 11 8.35 5.66 -1.02
N LEU A 12 7.35 6.20 -0.33
CA LEU A 12 7.36 6.23 1.12
C LEU A 12 6.87 4.93 1.72
N ARG A 13 7.21 4.70 2.99
CA ARG A 13 6.69 3.54 3.69
C ARG A 13 5.30 3.82 4.21
N VAL A 14 4.50 2.77 4.26
CA VAL A 14 3.13 2.85 4.73
C VAL A 14 2.89 1.70 5.69
N ALA A 15 2.33 2.00 6.85
CA ALA A 15 1.83 0.98 7.76
C ALA A 15 0.35 0.83 7.46
N LEU A 16 -0.09 -0.37 7.13
CA LEU A 16 -1.49 -0.60 6.82
C LEU A 16 -1.99 -1.84 7.55
N SER A 17 -3.30 -1.88 7.77
CA SER A 17 -3.96 -3.02 8.38
C SER A 17 -4.90 -3.64 7.38
N ARG A 18 -4.83 -4.96 7.26
CA ARG A 18 -5.72 -5.71 6.39
C ARG A 18 -6.10 -6.99 7.10
N ARG A 19 -7.39 -7.19 7.31
CA ARG A 19 -7.93 -8.40 7.91
C ARG A 19 -7.26 -8.72 9.25
N GLY A 20 -7.06 -7.68 10.05
CA GLY A 20 -6.48 -7.86 11.37
C GLY A 20 -4.97 -8.02 11.40
N THR A 21 -4.31 -7.97 10.27
CA THR A 21 -2.85 -8.07 10.18
C THR A 21 -2.28 -6.75 9.76
N GLU A 22 -1.22 -6.33 10.44
CA GLU A 22 -0.56 -5.09 10.13
C GLU A 22 0.66 -5.35 9.26
N TYR A 23 0.82 -4.53 8.23
CA TYR A 23 1.94 -4.63 7.31
C TYR A 23 2.66 -3.31 7.23
N ILE A 24 3.98 -3.35 7.12
CA ILE A 24 4.76 -2.16 6.84
C ILE A 24 5.42 -2.39 5.48
N VAL A 25 5.07 -1.58 4.50
CA VAL A 25 5.49 -1.79 3.13
C VAL A 25 5.95 -0.48 2.52
N VAL A 26 6.71 -0.58 1.44
CA VAL A 26 7.07 0.57 0.63
C VAL A 26 6.03 0.67 -0.48
N ALA A 27 5.32 1.78 -0.53
CA ALA A 27 4.31 1.98 -1.56
C ALA A 27 5.00 2.19 -2.90
N LEU A 28 4.59 1.45 -3.92
CA LEU A 28 5.16 1.56 -5.26
C LEU A 28 4.24 2.33 -6.18
N ARG A 29 2.96 1.95 -6.23
CA ARG A 29 2.00 2.70 -7.03
C ARG A 29 0.59 2.24 -6.72
N VAL A 30 -0.37 3.09 -7.03
CA VAL A 30 -1.78 2.76 -6.96
C VAL A 30 -2.26 2.65 -8.40
N THR A 31 -2.96 1.58 -8.72
CA THR A 31 -3.44 1.35 -10.05
C THR A 31 -4.82 0.70 -9.99
N SER A 32 -5.45 0.54 -11.15
CA SER A 32 -6.76 -0.08 -11.22
C SER A 32 -6.64 -1.42 -11.91
N VAL A 33 -7.32 -2.43 -11.34
CA VAL A 33 -7.41 -3.74 -11.96
C VAL A 33 -8.90 -4.04 -12.07
N GLY A 34 -9.42 -4.06 -13.30
CA GLY A 34 -10.84 -4.18 -13.49
C GLY A 34 -11.53 -2.96 -12.92
N ARG A 35 -12.43 -3.19 -11.95
CA ARG A 35 -13.16 -2.11 -11.31
C ARG A 35 -12.63 -1.80 -9.92
N HIS A 36 -11.49 -2.38 -9.56
CA HIS A 36 -10.96 -2.22 -8.21
C HIS A 36 -9.65 -1.48 -8.25
N GLU A 37 -9.43 -0.66 -7.25
CA GLU A 37 -8.15 -0.01 -7.09
C GLU A 37 -7.30 -0.86 -6.19
N VAL A 38 -6.00 -0.95 -6.52
CA VAL A 38 -5.06 -1.75 -5.75
C VAL A 38 -3.81 -0.92 -5.47
N LEU A 39 -3.19 -1.21 -4.35
CA LEU A 39 -1.90 -0.66 -4.00
C LEU A 39 -0.84 -1.71 -4.26
N MET A 40 0.12 -1.39 -5.10
CA MET A 40 1.27 -2.26 -5.30
C MET A 40 2.37 -1.80 -4.37
N ALA A 41 2.92 -2.72 -3.61
CA ALA A 41 3.86 -2.40 -2.57
C ALA A 41 4.92 -3.47 -2.47
N ARG A 42 5.99 -3.17 -1.72
CA ARG A 42 7.09 -4.10 -1.54
C ARG A 42 7.45 -4.17 -0.08
N LEU A 43 7.71 -5.38 0.40
CA LEU A 43 8.21 -5.57 1.75
C LEU A 43 9.66 -5.11 1.80
N PRO A 44 10.00 -4.19 2.70
CA PRO A 44 11.36 -3.64 2.70
C PRO A 44 12.41 -4.65 3.12
N MET A 45 12.05 -5.66 3.90
CA MET A 45 13.06 -6.60 4.38
C MET A 45 13.38 -7.69 3.37
N THR A 46 12.40 -8.15 2.61
CA THR A 46 12.61 -9.26 1.68
C THR A 46 12.62 -8.82 0.23
N GLY A 47 12.08 -7.65 -0.06
CA GLY A 47 11.92 -7.20 -1.44
C GLY A 47 10.74 -7.82 -2.15
N GLU A 48 9.94 -8.61 -1.45
CA GLU A 48 8.79 -9.27 -2.06
C GLU A 48 7.72 -8.25 -2.38
N GLU A 49 7.13 -8.34 -3.58
CA GLU A 49 6.08 -7.43 -3.97
C GLU A 49 4.72 -8.01 -3.64
N LEU A 50 3.86 -7.16 -3.13
CA LEU A 50 2.52 -7.54 -2.73
C LEU A 50 1.53 -6.59 -3.38
N THR A 51 0.32 -7.08 -3.58
CA THR A 51 -0.78 -6.28 -4.11
C THR A 51 -1.89 -6.28 -3.09
N PHE A 52 -2.35 -5.09 -2.71
CA PHE A 52 -3.43 -4.94 -1.74
C PHE A 52 -4.61 -4.28 -2.42
N HIS A 53 -5.79 -4.89 -2.32
CA HIS A 53 -7.00 -4.23 -2.78
C HIS A 53 -7.34 -3.13 -1.77
N LEU A 54 -7.59 -1.92 -2.25
CA LEU A 54 -7.86 -0.82 -1.34
C LEU A 54 -9.09 -1.07 -0.49
N ASP A 55 -10.06 -1.81 -1.02
CA ASP A 55 -11.26 -2.13 -0.26
C ASP A 55 -10.96 -3.01 0.94
N ASP A 56 -9.87 -3.76 0.91
CA ASP A 56 -9.50 -4.64 2.02
C ASP A 56 -8.68 -3.92 3.08
N ILE A 57 -8.17 -2.75 2.79
CA ILE A 57 -7.33 -2.02 3.74
C ILE A 57 -8.24 -1.34 4.75
N GLU A 58 -8.10 -1.71 6.02
CA GLU A 58 -8.92 -1.15 7.08
C GLU A 58 -8.43 0.23 7.50
N SER A 59 -7.13 0.38 7.54
CA SER A 59 -6.55 1.67 7.90
C SER A 59 -5.12 1.72 7.39
N PHE A 60 -4.59 2.92 7.25
CA PHE A 60 -3.19 3.06 6.86
C PHE A 60 -2.63 4.36 7.41
N GLN A 61 -1.32 4.40 7.54
CA GLN A 61 -0.61 5.58 7.97
C GLN A 61 0.68 5.66 7.18
N VAL A 62 0.96 6.83 6.62
CA VAL A 62 2.19 7.04 5.87
C VAL A 62 3.31 7.31 6.88
N ILE A 63 4.42 6.59 6.72
CA ILE A 63 5.59 6.75 7.55
C ILE A 63 6.71 7.27 6.67
N GLU A 64 7.28 8.36 7.02
CA GLU A 64 8.35 8.95 6.20
C GLU A 64 9.73 8.53 6.65
#